data_321ec2b79ed1598e51b59a889990e33e
#
_entry.id   321ec2b79ed1598e51b59a889990e33e
#
_cell.length_a   1.000
_cell.length_b   1.000
_cell.length_c   1.000
_cell.angle_alpha   90.00
_cell.angle_beta   90.00
_cell.angle_gamma   90.00
#
_symmetry.space_group_name_H-M   'P 1'
#
loop_
_entity.id
_entity.type
_entity.pdbx_description
1 polymer ?
#
loop_
_entity_poly.entity_id
_entity_poly.type
_entity_poly.pdbx_seq_one_letter_code
_entity_poly.pdbx_strand_id
1 'polypeptide(L)'
;LLLALALPACGSADVPEATTPLKRGTGVGLKRIGSFEAPVYVAGAPGFPKLLFVVEQGGTVRVLRGGHELGRPFLDISGLISSGGERGLLSIAFPPDYRRTRRFYVYYTDPAGNIRIDEFKSRSATRAARGSRRAIVQIPHPVNANHNGGQLQFLGDWLYFGTGDGGSGGDPPNNAQNPHKLLGKLLRVDPRELRPDPQVFSIGLRNPFRFSFDTVTDPGRPRLAIGDVGQDEFEELDYTTVAAAHGANFGWDALEGFAPYRGANSGTPDPGGTVKPIFAYPHSRGGSCSIIGGYVVADRHLPALYKRYVYADLCEGELRSLVPHLHGASGEHKLGLRIDTPSSFGEDTRSRVYVASLEGPVYRLVPR
;
A
#
# COMPACT_ATOMS: atom_id res chain seq x y z
N LEU A 1 27.25 1.92 7.09
CA LEU A 1 27.68 0.56 7.44
C LEU A 1 26.65 -0.39 6.84
N LEU A 2 27.05 -1.13 5.80
CA LEU A 2 26.21 -2.17 5.20
C LEU A 2 26.04 -3.31 6.22
N LEU A 3 24.85 -3.50 6.75
CA LEU A 3 24.48 -4.73 7.40
C LEU A 3 23.79 -5.62 6.36
N ALA A 4 24.56 -6.50 5.75
CA ALA A 4 24.02 -7.64 5.03
C ALA A 4 23.51 -8.62 6.08
N LEU A 5 22.20 -8.67 6.30
CA LEU A 5 21.56 -9.73 7.07
C LEU A 5 21.58 -11.01 6.25
N ALA A 6 22.57 -11.85 6.54
CA ALA A 6 22.53 -13.25 6.14
C ALA A 6 21.45 -13.94 6.95
N LEU A 7 20.37 -14.37 6.30
CA LEU A 7 19.34 -15.21 6.89
C LEU A 7 19.94 -16.61 7.15
N PRO A 8 19.83 -17.17 8.37
CA PRO A 8 20.14 -18.57 8.59
C PRO A 8 19.09 -19.44 7.88
N ALA A 9 19.53 -20.44 7.15
CA ALA A 9 18.69 -21.50 6.62
C ALA A 9 18.04 -22.25 7.79
N CYS A 10 16.75 -22.01 8.02
CA CYS A 10 15.95 -22.80 8.94
C CYS A 10 15.44 -24.05 8.23
N GLY A 11 15.83 -25.20 8.76
CA GLY A 11 15.34 -26.50 8.37
C GLY A 11 13.81 -26.59 8.51
N SER A 12 13.21 -27.29 7.55
CA SER A 12 11.80 -27.66 7.54
C SER A 12 11.45 -28.48 8.81
N ALA A 13 10.77 -27.83 9.76
CA ALA A 13 10.04 -28.54 10.80
C ALA A 13 8.56 -28.49 10.43
N ASP A 14 7.94 -29.64 10.27
CA ASP A 14 6.50 -29.80 10.14
C ASP A 14 5.81 -29.15 11.34
N VAL A 15 5.15 -28.01 11.11
CA VAL A 15 4.32 -27.36 12.12
C VAL A 15 2.92 -27.94 11.98
N PRO A 16 2.36 -28.60 13.00
CA PRO A 16 1.00 -29.12 12.96
C PRO A 16 0.01 -27.96 12.85
N GLU A 17 -0.92 -28.09 11.91
CA GLU A 17 -2.05 -27.19 11.67
C GLU A 17 -2.92 -27.14 12.95
N ALA A 18 -2.75 -26.09 13.76
CA ALA A 18 -3.61 -25.86 14.91
C ALA A 18 -4.96 -25.29 14.44
N THR A 19 -5.90 -26.17 14.15
CA THR A 19 -7.30 -25.82 13.90
C THR A 19 -7.99 -25.52 15.23
N THR A 20 -8.02 -24.27 15.65
CA THR A 20 -8.94 -23.83 16.71
C THR A 20 -10.30 -23.52 16.06
N PRO A 21 -11.41 -24.12 16.52
CA PRO A 21 -12.72 -23.89 15.92
C PRO A 21 -13.20 -22.47 16.20
N LEU A 22 -13.38 -21.67 15.13
CA LEU A 22 -14.01 -20.36 15.19
C LEU A 22 -15.53 -20.53 15.45
N LYS A 23 -16.10 -19.71 16.35
CA LYS A 23 -17.55 -19.66 16.62
C LYS A 23 -18.33 -19.43 15.34
N ARG A 24 -19.36 -20.24 15.08
CA ARG A 24 -20.27 -20.10 13.93
C ARG A 24 -20.82 -18.68 13.86
N GLY A 25 -20.64 -18.01 12.70
CA GLY A 25 -21.28 -16.73 12.37
C GLY A 25 -20.36 -15.51 12.24
N THR A 26 -19.07 -15.58 12.61
CA THR A 26 -18.13 -14.46 12.54
C THR A 26 -16.86 -14.80 11.78
N GLY A 27 -16.83 -15.90 11.05
CA GLY A 27 -15.63 -16.45 10.47
C GLY A 27 -15.20 -15.73 9.18
N VAL A 28 -13.93 -15.30 9.17
CA VAL A 28 -13.21 -14.91 7.96
C VAL A 28 -12.22 -16.01 7.64
N GLY A 29 -12.08 -16.34 6.37
CA GLY A 29 -11.12 -17.31 5.88
C GLY A 29 -10.27 -16.75 4.74
N LEU A 30 -9.21 -17.48 4.39
CA LEU A 30 -8.36 -17.20 3.25
C LEU A 30 -8.66 -18.23 2.15
N LYS A 31 -8.90 -17.73 0.94
CA LYS A 31 -8.94 -18.56 -0.27
C LYS A 31 -7.75 -18.19 -1.14
N ARG A 32 -6.78 -19.11 -1.28
CA ARG A 32 -5.66 -18.93 -2.21
C ARG A 32 -6.20 -18.82 -3.65
N ILE A 33 -5.72 -17.81 -4.38
CA ILE A 33 -6.12 -17.56 -5.77
C ILE A 33 -5.02 -17.85 -6.78
N GLY A 34 -3.78 -17.95 -6.32
CA GLY A 34 -2.60 -18.25 -7.13
C GLY A 34 -1.32 -18.08 -6.35
N SER A 35 -0.20 -18.33 -7.02
CA SER A 35 1.16 -18.07 -6.54
C SER A 35 1.94 -17.37 -7.66
N PHE A 36 2.64 -16.29 -7.31
CA PHE A 36 3.29 -15.37 -8.23
C PHE A 36 4.71 -15.09 -7.74
N GLU A 37 5.51 -14.39 -8.53
CA GLU A 37 6.88 -14.06 -8.16
C GLU A 37 6.91 -12.75 -7.35
N ALA A 38 7.17 -12.83 -6.03
CA ALA A 38 7.19 -11.70 -5.12
C ALA A 38 6.03 -10.70 -5.37
N PRO A 39 4.75 -11.11 -5.22
CA PRO A 39 3.63 -10.24 -5.51
C PRO A 39 3.52 -9.12 -4.47
N VAL A 40 3.39 -7.89 -4.93
CA VAL A 40 3.38 -6.68 -4.09
C VAL A 40 2.12 -5.84 -4.21
N TYR A 41 1.20 -6.16 -5.11
CA TYR A 41 -0.09 -5.48 -5.20
C TYR A 41 -1.12 -6.26 -6.01
N VAL A 42 -2.40 -6.02 -5.70
CA VAL A 42 -3.52 -6.64 -6.41
C VAL A 42 -4.56 -5.58 -6.74
N ALA A 43 -5.04 -5.54 -7.97
CA ALA A 43 -6.05 -4.57 -8.39
C ALA A 43 -7.10 -5.16 -9.34
N GLY A 44 -8.33 -4.68 -9.24
CA GLY A 44 -9.37 -4.84 -10.27
C GLY A 44 -9.35 -3.70 -11.27
N ALA A 45 -9.92 -3.90 -12.45
CA ALA A 45 -10.04 -2.86 -13.48
C ALA A 45 -11.50 -2.49 -13.75
N PRO A 46 -11.89 -1.19 -13.64
CA PRO A 46 -13.25 -0.73 -13.89
C PRO A 46 -13.79 -1.17 -15.24
N GLY A 47 -15.00 -1.77 -15.22
CA GLY A 47 -15.66 -2.33 -16.39
C GLY A 47 -15.23 -3.76 -16.75
N PHE A 48 -14.30 -4.38 -15.98
CA PHE A 48 -13.83 -5.75 -16.20
C PHE A 48 -13.90 -6.61 -14.93
N PRO A 49 -15.09 -6.90 -14.38
CA PRO A 49 -15.24 -7.53 -13.06
C PRO A 49 -14.78 -9.00 -12.98
N LYS A 50 -14.40 -9.59 -14.11
CA LYS A 50 -13.82 -10.95 -14.17
C LYS A 50 -12.28 -10.93 -14.23
N LEU A 51 -11.66 -9.74 -14.33
CA LEU A 51 -10.19 -9.61 -14.36
C LEU A 51 -9.67 -9.17 -13.01
N LEU A 52 -8.52 -9.74 -12.65
CA LEU A 52 -7.73 -9.35 -11.50
C LEU A 52 -6.27 -9.26 -11.95
N PHE A 53 -5.59 -8.21 -11.52
CA PHE A 53 -4.20 -7.94 -11.87
C PHE A 53 -3.34 -8.10 -10.62
N VAL A 54 -2.25 -8.85 -10.73
CA VAL A 54 -1.27 -9.06 -9.67
C VAL A 54 0.05 -8.47 -10.14
N VAL A 55 0.57 -7.55 -9.35
CA VAL A 55 1.86 -6.88 -9.59
C VAL A 55 2.95 -7.70 -8.95
N GLU A 56 3.93 -8.12 -9.73
CA GLU A 56 5.16 -8.76 -9.28
C GLU A 56 6.28 -7.72 -9.18
N GLN A 57 7.00 -7.72 -8.07
CA GLN A 57 8.04 -6.72 -7.77
C GLN A 57 9.09 -6.63 -8.87
N GLY A 58 9.40 -7.76 -9.52
CA GLY A 58 10.37 -7.88 -10.62
C GLY A 58 9.98 -7.18 -11.92
N GLY A 59 8.79 -6.54 -12.02
CA GLY A 59 8.43 -5.71 -13.17
C GLY A 59 7.36 -6.29 -14.07
N THR A 60 6.70 -7.37 -13.68
CA THR A 60 5.58 -7.94 -14.43
C THR A 60 4.24 -7.68 -13.75
N VAL A 61 3.18 -7.59 -14.55
CA VAL A 61 1.80 -7.60 -14.07
C VAL A 61 1.13 -8.84 -14.64
N ARG A 62 0.79 -9.76 -13.74
CA ARG A 62 0.03 -10.97 -14.11
C ARG A 62 -1.45 -10.63 -14.19
N VAL A 63 -2.20 -11.41 -14.93
CA VAL A 63 -3.66 -11.22 -15.06
C VAL A 63 -4.39 -12.54 -14.91
N LEU A 64 -5.43 -12.53 -14.07
CA LEU A 64 -6.36 -13.66 -13.91
C LEU A 64 -7.70 -13.30 -14.55
N ARG A 65 -8.33 -14.29 -15.18
CA ARG A 65 -9.68 -14.19 -15.71
C ARG A 65 -10.56 -15.25 -15.07
N GLY A 66 -11.59 -14.81 -14.34
CA GLY A 66 -12.49 -15.74 -13.65
C GLY A 66 -11.81 -16.60 -12.59
N GLY A 67 -10.69 -16.14 -12.03
CA GLY A 67 -9.88 -16.87 -11.05
C GLY A 67 -8.76 -17.73 -11.64
N HIS A 68 -8.63 -17.80 -12.97
CA HIS A 68 -7.55 -18.53 -13.64
C HIS A 68 -6.51 -17.59 -14.21
N GLU A 69 -5.25 -17.82 -13.84
CA GLU A 69 -4.12 -17.06 -14.38
C GLU A 69 -3.96 -17.32 -15.88
N LEU A 70 -3.66 -16.25 -16.61
CA LEU A 70 -3.35 -16.35 -18.04
C LEU A 70 -1.83 -16.52 -18.21
N GLY A 71 -1.43 -17.44 -19.11
CA GLY A 71 -0.03 -17.85 -19.26
C GLY A 71 0.96 -16.74 -19.68
N ARG A 72 0.47 -15.58 -20.14
CA ARG A 72 1.31 -14.43 -20.48
C ARG A 72 0.99 -13.22 -19.61
N PRO A 73 1.98 -12.41 -19.13
CA PRO A 73 1.71 -11.24 -18.34
C PRO A 73 0.88 -10.19 -19.11
N PHE A 74 0.10 -9.39 -18.38
CA PHE A 74 -0.58 -8.21 -18.91
C PHE A 74 0.42 -7.15 -19.35
N LEU A 75 1.38 -6.84 -18.49
CA LEU A 75 2.50 -5.91 -18.73
C LEU A 75 3.80 -6.55 -18.27
N ASP A 76 4.88 -6.26 -18.96
CA ASP A 76 6.25 -6.60 -18.57
C ASP A 76 7.13 -5.38 -18.84
N ILE A 77 7.63 -4.77 -17.77
CA ILE A 77 8.58 -3.64 -17.78
C ILE A 77 9.83 -3.95 -16.96
N SER A 78 10.16 -5.22 -16.78
CA SER A 78 11.34 -5.68 -16.02
C SER A 78 12.64 -5.01 -16.47
N GLY A 79 12.76 -4.67 -17.76
CA GLY A 79 13.91 -3.92 -18.29
C GLY A 79 13.93 -2.42 -17.97
N LEU A 80 12.92 -1.88 -17.28
CA LEU A 80 12.82 -0.45 -16.94
C LEU A 80 12.98 -0.18 -15.44
N ILE A 81 13.09 -1.20 -14.63
CA ILE A 81 13.06 -1.08 -13.17
C ILE A 81 14.38 -1.45 -12.51
N SER A 82 14.62 -0.90 -11.32
CA SER A 82 15.48 -1.54 -10.31
C SER A 82 14.59 -2.31 -9.33
N SER A 83 15.00 -3.50 -8.91
CA SER A 83 14.25 -4.32 -7.96
C SER A 83 15.16 -4.81 -6.83
N GLY A 84 14.53 -5.20 -5.71
CA GLY A 84 15.20 -5.68 -4.50
C GLY A 84 15.00 -4.72 -3.32
N GLY A 85 14.87 -5.29 -2.12
CA GLY A 85 14.42 -4.56 -0.96
C GLY A 85 13.03 -3.95 -1.20
N GLU A 86 12.89 -2.64 -1.03
CA GLU A 86 11.65 -1.92 -1.31
C GLU A 86 11.51 -1.43 -2.75
N ARG A 87 12.53 -1.60 -3.61
CA ARG A 87 12.51 -1.18 -5.02
C ARG A 87 11.82 -2.19 -5.90
N GLY A 88 11.22 -1.72 -6.99
CA GLY A 88 10.58 -2.57 -7.99
C GLY A 88 9.41 -1.92 -8.69
N LEU A 89 8.57 -2.74 -9.31
CA LEU A 89 7.22 -2.38 -9.72
C LEU A 89 6.30 -2.54 -8.50
N LEU A 90 5.74 -1.46 -7.97
CA LEU A 90 5.12 -1.42 -6.64
C LEU A 90 3.60 -1.38 -6.67
N SER A 91 2.99 -0.82 -7.73
CA SER A 91 1.53 -0.84 -7.90
C SER A 91 1.08 -0.56 -9.32
N ILE A 92 -0.22 -0.79 -9.55
CA ILE A 92 -0.95 -0.46 -10.76
C ILE A 92 -2.29 0.18 -10.38
N ALA A 93 -2.72 1.20 -11.13
CA ALA A 93 -4.02 1.81 -10.96
C ALA A 93 -4.74 1.98 -12.30
N PHE A 94 -6.05 1.76 -12.26
CA PHE A 94 -6.95 1.92 -13.40
C PHE A 94 -7.93 3.07 -13.10
N PRO A 95 -8.03 4.10 -13.96
CA PRO A 95 -8.95 5.21 -13.76
C PRO A 95 -10.41 4.74 -13.88
N PRO A 96 -11.37 5.51 -13.34
CA PRO A 96 -12.80 5.16 -13.43
C PRO A 96 -13.27 4.93 -14.87
N ASP A 97 -12.70 5.65 -15.83
CA ASP A 97 -13.03 5.58 -17.26
C ASP A 97 -12.18 4.58 -18.05
N TYR A 98 -11.44 3.69 -17.37
CA TYR A 98 -10.55 2.70 -18.01
C TYR A 98 -11.20 1.89 -19.13
N ARG A 99 -12.48 1.52 -18.96
CA ARG A 99 -13.21 0.78 -20.00
C ARG A 99 -13.22 1.51 -21.35
N ARG A 100 -13.27 2.85 -21.33
CA ARG A 100 -13.31 3.71 -22.51
C ARG A 100 -11.91 4.05 -23.00
N THR A 101 -11.04 4.52 -22.09
CA THR A 101 -9.74 5.10 -22.44
C THR A 101 -8.64 4.07 -22.60
N ARG A 102 -8.79 2.91 -21.93
CA ARG A 102 -7.78 1.86 -21.88
C ARG A 102 -6.44 2.31 -21.27
N ARG A 103 -6.38 3.47 -20.62
CA ARG A 103 -5.20 3.98 -19.92
C ARG A 103 -5.13 3.36 -18.54
N PHE A 104 -3.91 3.05 -18.10
CA PHE A 104 -3.61 2.62 -16.74
C PHE A 104 -2.24 3.14 -16.35
N TYR A 105 -1.96 3.15 -15.06
CA TYR A 105 -0.77 3.77 -14.50
C TYR A 105 -0.03 2.76 -13.63
N VAL A 106 1.30 2.84 -13.63
CA VAL A 106 2.16 2.00 -12.80
C VAL A 106 3.14 2.87 -12.02
N TYR A 107 3.41 2.47 -10.78
CA TYR A 107 4.42 3.06 -9.92
C TYR A 107 5.60 2.11 -9.82
N TYR A 108 6.79 2.60 -10.07
CA TYR A 108 8.00 1.79 -10.00
C TYR A 108 9.24 2.64 -9.70
N THR A 109 10.34 1.99 -9.34
CA THR A 109 11.67 2.62 -9.24
C THR A 109 12.47 2.30 -10.48
N ASP A 110 13.05 3.33 -11.13
CA ASP A 110 13.89 3.15 -12.32
C ASP A 110 15.33 2.67 -11.96
N PRO A 111 16.18 2.29 -12.92
CA PRO A 111 17.54 1.82 -12.64
C PRO A 111 18.43 2.82 -11.88
N ALA A 112 18.14 4.11 -11.95
CA ALA A 112 18.82 5.15 -11.17
C ALA A 112 18.24 5.32 -9.75
N GLY A 113 17.21 4.55 -9.39
CA GLY A 113 16.52 4.61 -8.11
C GLY A 113 15.41 5.66 -8.02
N ASN A 114 15.15 6.43 -9.08
CA ASN A 114 14.10 7.43 -9.06
C ASN A 114 12.71 6.80 -9.04
N ILE A 115 11.80 7.44 -8.33
CA ILE A 115 10.37 7.09 -8.36
C ILE A 115 9.79 7.51 -9.70
N ARG A 116 9.05 6.60 -10.33
CA ARG A 116 8.40 6.81 -11.62
C ARG A 116 6.92 6.46 -11.54
N ILE A 117 6.11 7.29 -12.16
CA ILE A 117 4.73 6.96 -12.50
C ILE A 117 4.59 7.13 -14.01
N ASP A 118 4.27 6.03 -14.69
CA ASP A 118 4.07 6.03 -16.14
C ASP A 118 2.67 5.56 -16.50
N GLU A 119 2.11 6.19 -17.53
CA GLU A 119 0.88 5.74 -18.20
C GLU A 119 1.22 4.73 -19.28
N PHE A 120 0.37 3.74 -19.40
CA PHE A 120 0.30 2.83 -20.53
C PHE A 120 -1.14 2.71 -21.04
N LYS A 121 -1.31 2.16 -22.25
CA LYS A 121 -2.61 1.76 -22.78
C LYS A 121 -2.68 0.25 -22.90
N SER A 122 -3.85 -0.31 -22.63
CA SER A 122 -4.09 -1.72 -22.92
C SER A 122 -4.53 -1.91 -24.38
N ARG A 123 -3.86 -2.83 -25.05
CA ARG A 123 -4.17 -3.27 -26.41
C ARG A 123 -5.43 -4.16 -26.44
N SER A 124 -5.63 -4.91 -25.37
CA SER A 124 -6.83 -5.71 -25.12
C SER A 124 -7.13 -5.74 -23.62
N ALA A 125 -8.20 -6.38 -23.21
CA ALA A 125 -8.54 -6.50 -21.78
C ALA A 125 -7.45 -7.22 -20.95
N THR A 126 -6.57 -8.01 -21.59
CA THR A 126 -5.55 -8.84 -20.93
C THR A 126 -4.14 -8.60 -21.45
N ARG A 127 -3.91 -7.51 -22.16
CA ARG A 127 -2.61 -7.17 -22.77
C ARG A 127 -2.39 -5.67 -22.83
N ALA A 128 -1.30 -5.21 -22.28
CA ALA A 128 -0.81 -3.85 -22.45
C ALA A 128 -0.08 -3.67 -23.79
N ALA A 129 -0.08 -2.44 -24.31
CA ALA A 129 0.75 -2.01 -25.40
C ALA A 129 2.02 -1.36 -24.82
N ARG A 130 3.13 -2.09 -24.71
CA ARG A 130 4.38 -1.58 -24.09
C ARG A 130 4.88 -0.28 -24.73
N GLY A 131 4.74 -0.14 -26.04
CA GLY A 131 5.14 1.07 -26.80
C GLY A 131 4.25 2.28 -26.55
N SER A 132 3.17 2.19 -25.77
CA SER A 132 2.28 3.32 -25.45
C SER A 132 2.71 4.09 -24.19
N ARG A 133 3.89 3.81 -23.65
CA ARG A 133 4.41 4.44 -22.44
C ARG A 133 4.44 5.96 -22.57
N ARG A 134 3.90 6.65 -21.55
CA ARG A 134 3.99 8.09 -21.36
C ARG A 134 4.41 8.37 -19.92
N ALA A 135 5.49 9.13 -19.75
CA ALA A 135 5.92 9.56 -18.41
C ALA A 135 4.89 10.54 -17.83
N ILE A 136 4.48 10.32 -16.59
CA ILE A 136 3.58 11.17 -15.81
C ILE A 136 4.36 11.91 -14.73
N VAL A 137 5.09 11.17 -13.89
CA VAL A 137 5.87 11.73 -12.78
C VAL A 137 7.25 11.09 -12.73
N GLN A 138 8.25 11.90 -12.41
CA GLN A 138 9.58 11.45 -12.01
C GLN A 138 10.03 12.24 -10.80
N ILE A 139 10.37 11.52 -9.70
CA ILE A 139 10.89 12.12 -8.47
C ILE A 139 12.27 11.54 -8.21
N PRO A 140 13.32 12.37 -8.13
CA PRO A 140 14.66 11.89 -7.79
C PRO A 140 14.67 11.22 -6.41
N HIS A 141 15.18 9.99 -6.34
CA HIS A 141 15.37 9.23 -5.11
C HIS A 141 16.60 8.29 -5.21
N PRO A 142 17.78 8.83 -5.55
CA PRO A 142 18.94 8.00 -5.87
C PRO A 142 19.75 7.56 -4.65
N VAL A 143 19.56 8.18 -3.47
CA VAL A 143 20.47 8.02 -2.32
C VAL A 143 20.25 6.70 -1.60
N ASN A 144 19.03 6.45 -1.15
CA ASN A 144 18.69 5.24 -0.41
C ASN A 144 17.78 4.31 -1.23
N ALA A 145 17.76 3.02 -0.88
CA ALA A 145 16.95 2.04 -1.59
C ALA A 145 15.58 1.80 -0.94
N ASN A 146 15.34 2.38 0.22
CA ASN A 146 14.13 2.26 1.03
C ASN A 146 13.29 3.54 1.05
N HIS A 147 12.14 3.50 1.70
CA HIS A 147 11.16 4.57 1.81
C HIS A 147 10.71 5.10 0.44
N ASN A 148 10.35 4.17 -0.42
CA ASN A 148 9.89 4.52 -1.76
C ASN A 148 8.40 4.88 -1.81
N GLY A 149 7.62 4.66 -0.73
CA GLY A 149 6.17 4.65 -0.82
C GLY A 149 5.69 3.52 -1.73
N GLY A 150 4.82 3.78 -2.71
CA GLY A 150 4.60 2.78 -3.76
C GLY A 150 3.18 2.56 -4.24
N GLN A 151 2.16 3.02 -3.55
CA GLN A 151 0.78 2.79 -3.96
C GLN A 151 0.22 3.92 -4.82
N LEU A 152 -0.58 3.51 -5.82
CA LEU A 152 -1.41 4.37 -6.65
C LEU A 152 -2.88 4.12 -6.35
N GLN A 153 -3.69 5.17 -6.18
CA GLN A 153 -5.13 5.06 -6.14
C GLN A 153 -5.83 6.24 -6.81
N PHE A 154 -6.94 5.97 -7.47
CA PHE A 154 -7.83 7.00 -7.97
C PHE A 154 -8.91 7.36 -6.95
N LEU A 155 -9.13 8.67 -6.78
CA LEU A 155 -10.37 9.20 -6.21
C LEU A 155 -10.92 10.27 -7.17
N GLY A 156 -12.06 9.96 -7.78
CA GLY A 156 -12.51 10.73 -8.93
C GLY A 156 -11.50 10.69 -10.08
N ASP A 157 -11.17 11.85 -10.62
CA ASP A 157 -10.23 12.00 -11.73
C ASP A 157 -8.76 12.15 -11.29
N TRP A 158 -8.52 12.32 -9.99
CA TRP A 158 -7.18 12.49 -9.44
C TRP A 158 -6.51 11.14 -9.14
N LEU A 159 -5.27 11.02 -9.60
CA LEU A 159 -4.38 9.93 -9.22
C LEU A 159 -3.56 10.33 -8.00
N TYR A 160 -3.75 9.63 -6.89
CA TYR A 160 -3.01 9.82 -5.64
C TYR A 160 -1.88 8.81 -5.51
N PHE A 161 -0.79 9.24 -4.88
CA PHE A 161 0.35 8.36 -4.60
C PHE A 161 1.14 8.83 -3.38
N GLY A 162 1.65 7.87 -2.61
CA GLY A 162 2.53 8.12 -1.47
C GLY A 162 4.00 8.08 -1.89
N THR A 163 4.81 8.94 -1.27
CA THR A 163 6.27 8.87 -1.34
C THR A 163 6.84 8.82 0.07
N GLY A 164 7.81 7.95 0.31
CA GLY A 164 8.56 8.00 1.56
C GLY A 164 9.45 9.23 1.66
N ASP A 165 9.99 9.48 2.85
CA ASP A 165 10.88 10.61 3.15
C ASP A 165 12.27 10.51 2.48
N GLY A 166 12.54 9.39 1.82
CA GLY A 166 13.80 9.16 1.12
C GLY A 166 14.80 8.30 1.90
N GLY A 167 14.38 7.76 3.05
CA GLY A 167 15.19 6.85 3.87
C GLY A 167 16.21 7.59 4.77
N SER A 168 16.96 6.86 5.52
CA SER A 168 17.74 7.28 6.69
C SER A 168 16.92 7.40 7.98
N GLY A 169 17.56 7.45 9.14
CA GLY A 169 16.88 7.67 10.42
C GLY A 169 16.62 9.16 10.65
N GLY A 170 15.34 9.51 10.94
CA GLY A 170 14.95 10.87 11.35
C GLY A 170 14.99 11.93 10.25
N ASP A 171 14.82 11.53 9.00
CA ASP A 171 14.70 12.43 7.83
C ASP A 171 15.73 13.60 7.81
N PRO A 172 17.05 13.36 7.85
CA PRO A 172 18.06 14.43 7.90
C PRO A 172 17.91 15.47 6.79
N PRO A 173 17.43 15.13 5.58
CA PRO A 173 17.18 16.12 4.53
C PRO A 173 15.97 17.01 4.78
N ASN A 174 15.18 16.74 5.82
CA ASN A 174 13.90 17.40 6.08
C ASN A 174 12.96 17.34 4.86
N ASN A 175 12.78 16.15 4.34
CA ASN A 175 11.89 15.94 3.19
C ASN A 175 10.42 15.99 3.61
N ALA A 176 10.07 15.34 4.72
CA ALA A 176 8.69 15.20 5.16
C ALA A 176 8.04 16.53 5.51
N GLN A 177 8.75 17.41 6.27
CA GLN A 177 8.22 18.71 6.70
C GLN A 177 8.35 19.81 5.65
N ASN A 178 9.22 19.68 4.66
CA ASN A 178 9.40 20.71 3.64
C ASN A 178 8.31 20.64 2.56
N PRO A 179 7.40 21.63 2.44
CA PRO A 179 6.29 21.61 1.48
C PRO A 179 6.72 21.74 0.00
N HIS A 180 7.98 22.13 -0.25
CA HIS A 180 8.53 22.27 -1.60
C HIS A 180 9.24 21.01 -2.11
N LYS A 181 9.30 19.96 -1.30
CA LYS A 181 9.85 18.66 -1.68
C LYS A 181 8.74 17.64 -1.90
N LEU A 182 9.01 16.66 -2.76
CA LEU A 182 8.03 15.64 -3.15
C LEU A 182 8.22 14.30 -2.42
N LEU A 183 9.22 14.19 -1.55
CA LEU A 183 9.43 13.03 -0.67
C LEU A 183 8.79 13.28 0.70
N GLY A 184 8.34 12.20 1.37
CA GLY A 184 7.63 12.27 2.66
C GLY A 184 6.22 12.84 2.55
N LYS A 185 5.48 12.46 1.50
CA LYS A 185 4.23 13.10 1.09
C LYS A 185 3.15 12.10 0.67
N LEU A 186 1.91 12.52 0.80
CA LEU A 186 0.86 12.10 -0.12
C LEU A 186 0.74 13.15 -1.22
N LEU A 187 0.83 12.72 -2.45
CA LEU A 187 0.77 13.55 -3.64
C LEU A 187 -0.45 13.19 -4.47
N ARG A 188 -0.88 14.11 -5.33
CA ARG A 188 -1.87 13.82 -6.37
C ARG A 188 -1.49 14.47 -7.69
N VAL A 189 -1.99 13.94 -8.79
CA VAL A 189 -1.80 14.49 -10.11
C VAL A 189 -3.06 14.28 -10.96
N ASP A 190 -3.40 15.25 -11.84
CA ASP A 190 -4.35 14.97 -12.92
C ASP A 190 -3.58 14.37 -14.11
N PRO A 191 -3.65 13.05 -14.32
CA PRO A 191 -2.85 12.41 -15.34
C PRO A 191 -3.37 12.65 -16.76
N ARG A 192 -4.48 13.37 -16.91
CA ARG A 192 -5.07 13.73 -18.22
C ARG A 192 -4.39 14.96 -18.82
N GLU A 193 -3.73 15.76 -17.99
CA GLU A 193 -2.99 16.93 -18.46
C GLU A 193 -1.87 16.56 -19.43
N LEU A 194 -1.53 17.47 -20.33
CA LEU A 194 -0.45 17.27 -21.29
C LEU A 194 0.93 17.19 -20.58
N ARG A 195 1.10 18.00 -19.54
CA ARG A 195 2.27 18.05 -18.67
C ARG A 195 1.80 17.94 -17.21
N PRO A 196 1.52 16.72 -16.74
CA PRO A 196 1.05 16.52 -15.40
C PRO A 196 2.11 17.00 -14.38
N ASP A 197 1.66 17.81 -13.41
CA ASP A 197 2.51 18.31 -12.33
C ASP A 197 2.01 17.77 -10.99
N PRO A 198 2.84 17.04 -10.22
CA PRO A 198 2.43 16.49 -8.93
C PRO A 198 2.19 17.60 -7.91
N GLN A 199 1.01 17.61 -7.31
CA GLN A 199 0.62 18.51 -6.25
C GLN A 199 0.83 17.85 -4.88
N VAL A 200 1.44 18.56 -3.95
CA VAL A 200 1.50 18.12 -2.54
C VAL A 200 0.08 18.15 -1.98
N PHE A 201 -0.41 16.98 -1.56
CA PHE A 201 -1.74 16.84 -0.95
C PHE A 201 -1.65 16.87 0.57
N SER A 202 -0.67 16.17 1.15
CA SER A 202 -0.36 16.17 2.59
C SER A 202 1.15 16.04 2.79
N ILE A 203 1.64 16.53 3.92
CA ILE A 203 3.05 16.48 4.32
C ILE A 203 3.24 15.71 5.62
N GLY A 204 4.50 15.48 6.02
CA GLY A 204 4.83 14.91 7.34
C GLY A 204 4.57 13.42 7.42
N LEU A 205 4.82 12.67 6.34
CA LEU A 205 4.75 11.21 6.28
C LEU A 205 6.16 10.62 6.18
N ARG A 206 6.38 9.49 6.84
CA ARG A 206 7.66 8.78 6.81
C ARG A 206 7.79 7.83 5.61
N ASN A 207 6.98 6.82 5.56
CA ASN A 207 6.91 5.86 4.45
C ASN A 207 5.48 5.35 4.29
N PRO A 208 4.55 6.17 3.74
CA PRO A 208 3.17 5.79 3.49
C PRO A 208 3.09 4.71 2.42
N PHE A 209 3.54 3.50 2.78
CA PHE A 209 3.72 2.38 1.86
C PHE A 209 2.40 1.96 1.23
N ARG A 210 1.33 1.91 2.06
CA ARG A 210 -0.03 1.58 1.60
C ARG A 210 -1.05 2.55 2.19
N PHE A 211 -1.95 3.02 1.35
CA PHE A 211 -3.08 3.85 1.73
C PHE A 211 -4.34 3.45 0.97
N SER A 212 -5.50 3.84 1.44
CA SER A 212 -6.76 3.57 0.76
C SER A 212 -7.80 4.66 1.02
N PHE A 213 -8.76 4.76 0.10
CA PHE A 213 -9.92 5.61 0.30
C PHE A 213 -11.11 4.80 0.78
N ASP A 214 -11.68 5.19 1.92
CA ASP A 214 -12.95 4.67 2.41
C ASP A 214 -14.10 5.51 1.87
N THR A 215 -14.84 4.92 0.95
CA THR A 215 -16.05 5.51 0.35
C THR A 215 -17.32 4.80 0.83
N VAL A 216 -17.19 3.84 1.78
CA VAL A 216 -18.30 3.02 2.24
C VAL A 216 -18.85 3.47 3.59
N THR A 217 -18.00 4.00 4.46
CA THR A 217 -18.42 4.46 5.80
C THR A 217 -19.31 5.68 5.69
N ASP A 218 -18.92 6.66 4.88
CA ASP A 218 -19.70 7.86 4.57
C ASP A 218 -19.51 8.22 3.09
N PRO A 219 -20.41 7.76 2.20
CA PRO A 219 -20.25 7.95 0.76
C PRO A 219 -20.18 9.42 0.30
N GLY A 220 -20.79 10.33 1.06
CA GLY A 220 -20.77 11.77 0.78
C GLY A 220 -19.49 12.47 1.27
N ARG A 221 -18.71 11.83 2.13
CA ARG A 221 -17.49 12.37 2.75
C ARG A 221 -16.40 11.29 2.78
N PRO A 222 -15.75 11.02 1.66
CA PRO A 222 -14.72 9.98 1.59
C PRO A 222 -13.60 10.23 2.60
N ARG A 223 -13.03 9.17 3.11
CA ARG A 223 -11.97 9.19 4.10
C ARG A 223 -10.71 8.57 3.52
N LEU A 224 -9.58 8.98 4.05
CA LEU A 224 -8.25 8.50 3.72
C LEU A 224 -7.74 7.69 4.91
N ALA A 225 -7.28 6.48 4.66
CA ALA A 225 -6.56 5.63 5.60
C ALA A 225 -5.13 5.46 5.10
N ILE A 226 -4.12 5.68 5.95
CA ILE A 226 -2.70 5.52 5.62
C ILE A 226 -2.07 4.58 6.65
N GLY A 227 -1.39 3.53 6.19
CA GLY A 227 -0.41 2.82 7.01
C GLY A 227 0.94 3.48 6.78
N ASP A 228 1.38 4.30 7.73
CA ASP A 228 2.68 4.95 7.68
C ASP A 228 3.68 4.16 8.51
N VAL A 229 4.73 3.67 7.85
CA VAL A 229 5.73 2.81 8.50
C VAL A 229 6.60 3.64 9.42
N GLY A 230 6.61 3.30 10.70
CA GLY A 230 7.36 4.00 11.74
C GLY A 230 8.87 3.75 11.70
N GLN A 231 9.62 4.49 12.53
CA GLN A 231 11.08 4.46 12.53
C GLN A 231 11.65 3.51 13.60
N ASP A 232 11.37 3.79 14.86
CA ASP A 232 12.06 3.16 15.99
C ASP A 232 11.10 2.56 17.03
N GLU A 233 9.97 3.22 17.27
CA GLU A 233 9.08 2.88 18.39
C GLU A 233 7.70 2.39 17.96
N PHE A 234 7.07 3.03 16.95
CA PHE A 234 5.66 2.80 16.62
C PHE A 234 5.39 2.69 15.13
N GLU A 235 4.50 1.79 14.78
CA GLU A 235 3.78 1.76 13.52
C GLU A 235 2.47 2.55 13.64
N GLU A 236 2.05 3.24 12.56
CA GLU A 236 0.92 4.17 12.59
C GLU A 236 -0.16 3.83 11.58
N LEU A 237 -1.41 4.05 12.00
CA LEU A 237 -2.57 4.10 11.11
C LEU A 237 -3.23 5.46 11.25
N ASP A 238 -3.17 6.23 10.18
CA ASP A 238 -3.90 7.48 10.06
C ASP A 238 -5.24 7.27 9.40
N TYR A 239 -6.25 8.04 9.85
CA TYR A 239 -7.57 8.00 9.26
C TYR A 239 -8.29 9.32 9.46
N THR A 240 -8.57 10.00 8.35
CA THR A 240 -9.24 11.29 8.37
C THR A 240 -10.10 11.49 7.13
N THR A 241 -10.91 12.55 7.07
CA THR A 241 -11.62 12.85 5.83
C THR A 241 -10.63 13.32 4.74
N VAL A 242 -10.90 13.01 3.48
CA VAL A 242 -10.08 13.48 2.36
C VAL A 242 -9.98 15.01 2.35
N ALA A 243 -11.06 15.71 2.74
CA ALA A 243 -11.06 17.16 2.84
C ALA A 243 -10.13 17.68 3.94
N ALA A 244 -10.07 17.02 5.10
CA ALA A 244 -9.17 17.39 6.19
C ALA A 244 -7.72 17.00 5.93
N ALA A 245 -7.49 15.94 5.14
CA ALA A 245 -6.16 15.53 4.73
C ALA A 245 -5.52 16.51 3.74
N HIS A 246 -6.31 17.27 2.98
CA HIS A 246 -5.78 18.24 2.03
C HIS A 246 -5.10 19.41 2.74
N GLY A 247 -3.80 19.55 2.57
CA GLY A 247 -2.95 20.52 3.26
C GLY A 247 -2.56 20.13 4.68
N ALA A 248 -2.92 18.92 5.13
CA ALA A 248 -2.58 18.45 6.48
C ALA A 248 -1.11 18.07 6.62
N ASN A 249 -0.62 18.16 7.86
CA ASN A 249 0.65 17.64 8.32
C ASN A 249 0.41 16.46 9.25
N PHE A 250 1.01 15.28 8.95
CA PHE A 250 0.88 14.06 9.74
C PHE A 250 1.96 13.91 10.83
N GLY A 251 2.95 14.80 10.87
CA GLY A 251 3.83 14.99 12.04
C GLY A 251 5.24 14.46 11.91
N TRP A 252 5.54 13.52 11.02
CA TRP A 252 6.91 13.04 10.82
C TRP A 252 7.78 14.17 10.26
N ASP A 253 8.99 14.45 10.77
CA ASP A 253 9.83 13.72 11.73
C ASP A 253 9.80 14.30 13.16
N ALA A 254 8.88 15.21 13.45
CA ALA A 254 8.72 15.73 14.81
C ALA A 254 8.05 14.70 15.73
N LEU A 255 7.17 13.86 15.17
CA LEU A 255 6.35 12.90 15.89
C LEU A 255 6.49 11.50 15.29
N GLU A 256 6.39 10.48 16.14
CA GLU A 256 6.20 9.08 15.81
C GLU A 256 5.11 8.50 16.70
N GLY A 257 4.04 7.98 16.12
CA GLY A 257 2.85 7.61 16.88
C GLY A 257 2.20 8.83 17.54
N PHE A 258 1.98 8.72 18.83
CA PHE A 258 1.39 9.78 19.65
C PHE A 258 2.44 10.62 20.38
N ALA A 259 3.73 10.35 20.19
CA ALA A 259 4.82 10.94 20.97
C ALA A 259 5.81 11.72 20.10
N PRO A 260 6.61 12.63 20.69
CA PRO A 260 7.75 13.20 19.99
C PRO A 260 8.73 12.11 19.58
N TYR A 261 9.20 12.17 18.33
CA TYR A 261 10.28 11.30 17.87
C TYR A 261 11.59 11.57 18.61
N ARG A 262 12.27 10.52 19.08
CA ARG A 262 13.48 10.60 19.91
C ARG A 262 14.67 9.83 19.36
N GLY A 263 14.58 9.30 18.17
CA GLY A 263 15.63 8.53 17.54
C GLY A 263 16.75 9.38 16.93
N ALA A 264 17.48 8.78 16.01
CA ALA A 264 18.57 9.45 15.29
C ALA A 264 18.06 10.67 14.52
N ASN A 265 18.80 11.78 14.60
CA ASN A 265 18.45 13.08 14.01
C ASN A 265 17.12 13.68 14.52
N SER A 266 16.67 13.27 15.70
CA SER A 266 15.51 13.87 16.36
C SER A 266 15.78 15.33 16.75
N GLY A 267 14.72 16.07 17.06
CA GLY A 267 14.81 17.47 17.50
C GLY A 267 14.04 18.44 16.62
N THR A 268 13.38 17.95 15.58
CA THR A 268 12.40 18.74 14.82
C THR A 268 11.27 19.15 15.77
N PRO A 269 10.98 20.45 15.92
CA PRO A 269 9.89 20.91 16.77
C PRO A 269 8.54 20.42 16.26
N ASP A 270 7.63 20.05 17.19
CA ASP A 270 6.23 19.76 16.82
C ASP A 270 5.62 20.99 16.12
N PRO A 271 5.23 20.88 14.86
CA PRO A 271 4.67 22.02 14.13
C PRO A 271 3.30 22.45 14.65
N GLY A 272 2.67 21.66 15.52
CA GLY A 272 1.31 21.89 16.01
C GLY A 272 0.25 21.63 14.95
N GLY A 273 -0.99 21.38 15.39
CA GLY A 273 -2.13 21.17 14.47
C GLY A 273 -2.01 19.94 13.57
N THR A 274 -1.13 18.99 13.90
CA THR A 274 -0.94 17.76 13.13
C THR A 274 -2.15 16.84 13.22
N VAL A 275 -2.41 16.10 12.15
CA VAL A 275 -3.33 14.96 12.18
C VAL A 275 -2.64 13.84 12.97
N LYS A 276 -3.25 13.45 14.08
CA LYS A 276 -2.74 12.34 14.88
C LYS A 276 -3.24 11.01 14.31
N PRO A 277 -2.44 9.94 14.42
CA PRO A 277 -2.92 8.60 14.05
C PRO A 277 -4.15 8.22 14.88
N ILE A 278 -5.03 7.42 14.29
CA ILE A 278 -6.18 6.85 15.03
C ILE A 278 -5.77 5.60 15.82
N PHE A 279 -4.66 5.01 15.46
CA PHE A 279 -4.12 3.81 16.10
C PHE A 279 -2.62 3.74 15.84
N ALA A 280 -1.86 3.43 16.89
CA ALA A 280 -0.44 3.12 16.78
C ALA A 280 -0.12 1.90 17.64
N TYR A 281 0.88 1.15 17.26
CA TYR A 281 1.34 0.00 18.03
C TYR A 281 2.86 -0.08 18.05
N PRO A 282 3.46 -0.51 19.19
CA PRO A 282 4.91 -0.51 19.33
C PRO A 282 5.57 -1.65 18.54
N HIS A 283 6.79 -1.45 18.07
CA HIS A 283 7.63 -2.48 17.44
C HIS A 283 7.89 -3.69 18.35
N SER A 284 7.80 -3.51 19.67
CA SER A 284 7.89 -4.62 20.64
C SER A 284 6.69 -5.55 20.62
N ARG A 285 5.57 -5.18 19.97
CA ARG A 285 4.36 -5.98 19.89
C ARG A 285 4.55 -7.17 18.96
N GLY A 286 4.78 -8.37 19.54
CA GLY A 286 4.82 -9.63 18.78
C GLY A 286 5.88 -9.73 17.69
N GLY A 287 6.91 -8.85 17.73
CA GLY A 287 7.95 -8.78 16.71
C GLY A 287 7.53 -7.98 15.46
N SER A 288 6.59 -7.04 15.61
CA SER A 288 6.18 -6.12 14.53
C SER A 288 7.34 -5.24 14.06
N CYS A 289 7.32 -4.84 12.79
CA CYS A 289 8.40 -4.08 12.17
C CYS A 289 7.97 -3.15 11.02
N SER A 290 6.78 -3.36 10.46
CA SER A 290 6.31 -2.56 9.34
C SER A 290 4.83 -2.79 9.10
N ILE A 291 4.02 -1.76 9.29
CA ILE A 291 2.60 -1.84 8.99
C ILE A 291 2.37 -2.02 7.49
N ILE A 292 1.59 -3.04 7.16
CA ILE A 292 1.01 -3.20 5.84
C ILE A 292 -0.42 -2.66 5.92
N GLY A 293 -0.60 -1.44 5.45
CA GLY A 293 -1.90 -0.79 5.38
C GLY A 293 -2.84 -1.52 4.43
N GLY A 294 -4.12 -1.44 4.68
CA GLY A 294 -5.15 -2.17 3.96
C GLY A 294 -6.35 -1.33 3.58
N TYR A 295 -7.53 -1.87 3.80
CA TYR A 295 -8.79 -1.28 3.34
C TYR A 295 -9.87 -1.30 4.41
N VAL A 296 -10.74 -0.32 4.41
CA VAL A 296 -12.07 -0.44 5.05
C VAL A 296 -12.93 -1.33 4.17
N VAL A 297 -13.28 -2.51 4.66
CA VAL A 297 -13.94 -3.54 3.86
C VAL A 297 -15.33 -3.10 3.42
N ALA A 298 -15.53 -2.99 2.11
CA ALA A 298 -16.79 -2.64 1.48
C ALA A 298 -17.59 -3.87 0.99
N ASP A 299 -17.01 -5.07 1.03
CA ASP A 299 -17.67 -6.32 0.62
C ASP A 299 -18.73 -6.74 1.65
N ARG A 300 -20.00 -6.59 1.28
CA ARG A 300 -21.14 -7.02 2.12
C ARG A 300 -21.26 -8.53 2.29
N HIS A 301 -20.54 -9.33 1.48
CA HIS A 301 -20.48 -10.78 1.65
C HIS A 301 -19.47 -11.19 2.75
N LEU A 302 -18.77 -10.22 3.34
CA LEU A 302 -17.91 -10.39 4.51
C LEU A 302 -18.49 -9.62 5.72
N PRO A 303 -19.65 -10.01 6.27
CA PRO A 303 -20.35 -9.24 7.32
C PRO A 303 -19.50 -9.03 8.57
N ALA A 304 -18.62 -9.97 8.90
CA ALA A 304 -17.69 -9.87 10.04
C ALA A 304 -16.67 -8.73 9.89
N LEU A 305 -16.35 -8.33 8.66
CA LEU A 305 -15.38 -7.28 8.36
C LEU A 305 -16.00 -6.04 7.73
N TYR A 306 -17.27 -6.05 7.39
CA TYR A 306 -17.92 -4.92 6.73
C TYR A 306 -17.75 -3.63 7.54
N LYS A 307 -17.19 -2.58 6.91
CA LYS A 307 -16.80 -1.30 7.52
C LYS A 307 -15.71 -1.38 8.59
N ARG A 308 -14.98 -2.48 8.67
CA ARG A 308 -13.77 -2.58 9.49
C ARG A 308 -12.54 -2.35 8.59
N TYR A 309 -11.53 -1.70 9.11
CA TYR A 309 -10.23 -1.62 8.45
C TYR A 309 -9.46 -2.89 8.72
N VAL A 310 -8.98 -3.54 7.67
CA VAL A 310 -8.11 -4.72 7.76
C VAL A 310 -6.68 -4.30 7.47
N TYR A 311 -5.74 -4.86 8.24
CA TYR A 311 -4.31 -4.58 8.10
C TYR A 311 -3.46 -5.77 8.56
N ALA A 312 -2.18 -5.72 8.32
CA ALA A 312 -1.19 -6.67 8.80
C ALA A 312 0.10 -5.95 9.16
N ASP A 313 1.05 -6.67 9.71
CA ASP A 313 2.44 -6.26 9.87
C ASP A 313 3.32 -7.27 9.13
N LEU A 314 4.34 -6.79 8.43
CA LEU A 314 5.23 -7.60 7.60
C LEU A 314 5.91 -8.72 8.39
N CYS A 315 6.40 -8.40 9.59
CA CYS A 315 7.13 -9.34 10.44
C CYS A 315 6.19 -10.23 11.27
N GLU A 316 5.08 -9.67 11.77
CA GLU A 316 4.12 -10.42 12.57
C GLU A 316 3.30 -11.40 11.70
N GLY A 317 2.94 -11.01 10.49
CA GLY A 317 2.16 -11.83 9.55
C GLY A 317 0.70 -12.07 9.93
N GLU A 318 0.27 -11.71 11.13
CA GLU A 318 -1.11 -11.85 11.60
C GLU A 318 -2.03 -10.82 10.96
N LEU A 319 -3.12 -11.26 10.36
CA LEU A 319 -4.15 -10.34 9.86
C LEU A 319 -4.98 -9.82 11.03
N ARG A 320 -5.23 -8.52 11.03
CA ARG A 320 -5.94 -7.79 12.08
C ARG A 320 -7.03 -6.92 11.51
N SER A 321 -7.97 -6.52 12.33
CA SER A 321 -8.97 -5.52 11.95
C SER A 321 -9.34 -4.64 13.13
N LEU A 322 -9.77 -3.43 12.82
CA LEU A 322 -10.32 -2.45 13.77
C LEU A 322 -11.50 -1.68 13.12
N VAL A 323 -12.29 -1.03 13.94
CA VAL A 323 -13.30 -0.05 13.45
C VAL A 323 -12.67 1.33 13.51
N PRO A 324 -12.43 1.98 12.35
CA PRO A 324 -11.82 3.31 12.33
C PRO A 324 -12.85 4.40 12.64
N HIS A 325 -12.46 5.36 13.47
CA HIS A 325 -13.17 6.59 13.78
C HIS A 325 -12.28 7.79 13.47
N LEU A 326 -12.84 8.98 13.28
CA LEU A 326 -12.04 10.18 12.97
C LEU A 326 -11.11 10.61 14.11
N HIS A 327 -11.34 10.11 15.32
CA HIS A 327 -10.56 10.48 16.52
C HIS A 327 -10.15 9.24 17.34
N GLY A 328 -9.84 8.14 16.67
CA GLY A 328 -9.38 6.92 17.32
C GLY A 328 -9.88 5.66 16.63
N ALA A 329 -9.66 4.52 17.25
CA ALA A 329 -10.08 3.22 16.75
C ALA A 329 -10.72 2.41 17.88
N SER A 330 -11.59 1.47 17.53
CA SER A 330 -12.19 0.56 18.49
C SER A 330 -12.23 -0.88 17.99
N GLY A 331 -12.36 -1.84 18.91
CA GLY A 331 -12.55 -3.25 18.59
C GLY A 331 -11.42 -3.84 17.74
N GLU A 332 -10.18 -3.40 17.98
CA GLU A 332 -9.00 -4.02 17.35
C GLU A 332 -8.88 -5.47 17.82
N HIS A 333 -8.66 -6.38 16.88
CA HIS A 333 -8.42 -7.79 17.20
C HIS A 333 -7.74 -8.54 16.07
N LYS A 334 -7.07 -9.63 16.42
CA LYS A 334 -6.52 -10.63 15.50
C LYS A 334 -7.65 -11.40 14.82
N LEU A 335 -7.50 -11.67 13.52
CA LEU A 335 -8.46 -12.50 12.77
C LEU A 335 -8.20 -13.99 12.91
N GLY A 336 -7.09 -14.40 13.54
CA GLY A 336 -6.63 -15.79 13.59
C GLY A 336 -6.23 -16.31 12.21
N LEU A 337 -5.77 -15.42 11.34
CA LEU A 337 -5.31 -15.72 10.00
C LEU A 337 -3.89 -15.18 9.84
N ARG A 338 -2.96 -16.05 9.48
CA ARG A 338 -1.56 -15.70 9.30
C ARG A 338 -1.13 -15.86 7.85
N ILE A 339 -0.36 -14.90 7.37
CA ILE A 339 0.29 -14.90 6.05
C ILE A 339 1.76 -14.53 6.29
N ASP A 340 2.66 -15.35 5.80
CA ASP A 340 4.08 -15.06 5.89
C ASP A 340 4.41 -13.88 4.98
N THR A 341 5.19 -12.93 5.50
CA THR A 341 5.63 -11.72 4.79
C THR A 341 4.53 -11.05 3.95
N PRO A 342 3.39 -10.62 4.57
CA PRO A 342 2.35 -9.93 3.82
C PRO A 342 2.90 -8.65 3.20
N SER A 343 2.72 -8.48 1.90
CA SER A 343 3.29 -7.34 1.17
C SER A 343 2.28 -6.24 0.87
N SER A 344 1.02 -6.60 0.75
CA SER A 344 -0.03 -5.63 0.40
C SER A 344 -1.42 -6.23 0.53
N PHE A 345 -2.38 -5.34 0.74
CA PHE A 345 -3.78 -5.61 0.43
C PHE A 345 -4.14 -5.00 -0.93
N GLY A 346 -5.24 -5.47 -1.52
CA GLY A 346 -5.80 -4.92 -2.74
C GLY A 346 -7.27 -5.23 -2.88
N GLU A 347 -7.95 -4.52 -3.76
CA GLU A 347 -9.38 -4.71 -4.03
C GLU A 347 -9.64 -4.98 -5.51
N ASP A 348 -10.67 -5.77 -5.77
CA ASP A 348 -11.23 -5.84 -7.11
C ASP A 348 -12.46 -4.92 -7.26
N THR A 349 -13.03 -4.88 -8.47
CA THR A 349 -14.17 -4.02 -8.79
C THR A 349 -15.49 -4.43 -8.11
N ARG A 350 -15.47 -5.46 -7.27
CA ARG A 350 -16.57 -5.92 -6.43
C ARG A 350 -16.28 -5.72 -4.95
N SER A 351 -15.26 -4.89 -4.66
CA SER A 351 -14.77 -4.62 -3.30
C SER A 351 -14.33 -5.86 -2.52
N ARG A 352 -13.97 -6.95 -3.23
CA ARG A 352 -13.42 -8.12 -2.57
C ARG A 352 -11.95 -7.85 -2.24
N VAL A 353 -11.58 -8.12 -1.00
CA VAL A 353 -10.24 -7.84 -0.49
C VAL A 353 -9.32 -9.04 -0.69
N TYR A 354 -8.11 -8.74 -1.13
CA TYR A 354 -7.02 -9.68 -1.37
C TYR A 354 -5.82 -9.32 -0.52
N VAL A 355 -4.99 -10.31 -0.20
CA VAL A 355 -3.70 -10.13 0.50
C VAL A 355 -2.64 -10.86 -0.29
N ALA A 356 -1.53 -10.19 -0.57
CA ALA A 356 -0.36 -10.76 -1.22
C ALA A 356 0.74 -11.05 -0.19
N SER A 357 1.51 -12.10 -0.42
CA SER A 357 2.70 -12.46 0.34
C SER A 357 3.93 -12.40 -0.56
N LEU A 358 5.03 -11.85 -0.10
CA LEU A 358 6.31 -11.86 -0.86
C LEU A 358 6.79 -13.27 -1.20
N GLU A 359 6.37 -14.28 -0.43
CA GLU A 359 6.68 -15.70 -0.69
C GLU A 359 5.90 -16.28 -1.89
N GLY A 360 5.04 -15.49 -2.53
CA GLY A 360 4.34 -15.86 -3.74
C GLY A 360 2.82 -16.01 -3.64
N PRO A 361 2.24 -16.57 -2.59
CA PRO A 361 0.80 -16.74 -2.51
C PRO A 361 0.03 -15.42 -2.50
N VAL A 362 -1.11 -15.42 -3.21
CA VAL A 362 -2.12 -14.36 -3.10
C VAL A 362 -3.42 -14.99 -2.62
N TYR A 363 -4.04 -14.38 -1.61
CA TYR A 363 -5.26 -14.86 -0.99
C TYR A 363 -6.39 -13.85 -1.17
N ARG A 364 -7.63 -14.35 -1.20
CA ARG A 364 -8.83 -13.55 -1.07
C ARG A 364 -9.45 -13.80 0.31
N LEU A 365 -9.88 -12.75 0.99
CA LEU A 365 -10.73 -12.88 2.18
C LEU A 365 -12.10 -13.43 1.78
N VAL A 366 -12.58 -14.42 2.49
CA VAL A 366 -13.87 -15.09 2.24
C VAL A 366 -14.62 -15.33 3.55
N PRO A 367 -15.96 -15.39 3.54
CA PRO A 367 -16.70 -15.82 4.73
C PRO A 367 -16.42 -17.29 5.05
N ARG A 368 -16.42 -17.60 6.36
CA ARG A 368 -16.38 -18.96 6.90
C ARG A 368 -17.66 -19.33 7.59
#